data_bb1e962171d7233328ff175ba7cf6c1f
#
_entry.id   bb1e962171d7233328ff175ba7cf6c1f
#
_cell.length_a   1.000
_cell.length_b   1.000
_cell.length_c   1.000
_cell.angle_alpha   90.00
_cell.angle_beta   90.00
_cell.angle_gamma   90.00
#
_symmetry.space_group_name_H-M   'P 1'
#
loop_
_entity.id
_entity.type
_entity.pdbx_description
1 polymer ?
#
loop_
_entity_poly.entity_id
_entity_poly.type
_entity_poly.pdbx_seq_one_letter_code
_entity_poly.pdbx_strand_id
1 'polypeptide(L)'
;MDLKGKKVLVFGAGKSGIGAADLLGSVGAQPIIYDGNENLDKEAVLHKTNGTYTPEIWAGAFPEGEMESLDLVVLSPGVPTDLPLVKSFYEKGLPVWSEVELAYRTGKGEVLAITGTNGKTTTTALLGKIMGDARESVFVVGNIGTAYTSKSLEMREDSVTVAEISSFQLETIEQFRPKVSAILNITEDHLNRHHTMEEYIRVKQLITKNQGPEDVCVLNYEDEVLRKFGENIVPKVVYFSSLRKLDQGIYLDGDQIILKTEKEEIPIVKTGELKILGRHNHENVMAAAAMAYYAGVSVESIHKSVCEFVAVPHRIEYVTEKNGVAYYNDSKGTNPDAAIKGIQAMNRPTLLIGGGYDKESSYDEWIESFDGKVRYLVLIGQTKEKIKAAAERLGFTDIILCEDLKEAVQVCAEKANPGDAVLLSPACASWGQFDNYEQRGDMFKEYVKAL
;
A
#
# COMPACT_ATOMS: atom_id res chain seq x y z
N MET A 1 11.05 18.52 -19.89
CA MET A 1 11.34 19.93 -19.50
C MET A 1 12.68 19.92 -18.79
N ASP A 2 13.59 20.83 -19.14
CA ASP A 2 14.80 21.05 -18.36
C ASP A 2 14.43 21.84 -17.10
N LEU A 3 14.80 21.36 -15.92
CA LEU A 3 14.46 21.96 -14.63
C LEU A 3 15.51 22.95 -14.13
N LYS A 4 16.71 22.98 -14.75
CA LYS A 4 17.81 23.82 -14.29
C LYS A 4 17.43 25.31 -14.37
N GLY A 5 17.55 26.01 -13.24
CA GLY A 5 17.22 27.42 -13.09
C GLY A 5 15.71 27.73 -13.03
N LYS A 6 14.83 26.70 -13.13
CA LYS A 6 13.38 26.89 -13.07
C LYS A 6 12.93 27.18 -11.64
N LYS A 7 12.02 28.16 -11.52
CA LYS A 7 11.36 28.48 -10.23
C LYS A 7 10.15 27.58 -10.04
N VAL A 8 10.25 26.63 -9.09
CA VAL A 8 9.27 25.57 -8.92
C VAL A 8 8.62 25.65 -7.55
N LEU A 9 7.29 25.80 -7.52
CA LEU A 9 6.52 25.74 -6.30
C LEU A 9 6.29 24.28 -5.89
N VAL A 10 6.67 23.92 -4.69
CA VAL A 10 6.33 22.64 -4.07
C VAL A 10 5.22 22.91 -3.04
N PHE A 11 4.01 22.48 -3.34
CA PHE A 11 2.86 22.71 -2.48
C PHE A 11 2.68 21.55 -1.50
N GLY A 12 2.83 21.84 -0.23
CA GLY A 12 2.81 20.93 0.91
C GLY A 12 4.20 20.69 1.50
N ALA A 13 4.38 21.03 2.78
CA ALA A 13 5.65 20.91 3.51
C ALA A 13 5.82 19.56 4.25
N GLY A 14 5.06 18.53 3.85
CA GLY A 14 5.18 17.16 4.37
C GLY A 14 6.38 16.41 3.76
N LYS A 15 6.53 15.11 4.14
CA LYS A 15 7.64 14.25 3.68
C LYS A 15 7.79 14.23 2.15
N SER A 16 6.68 14.10 1.40
CA SER A 16 6.70 14.05 -0.07
C SER A 16 7.13 15.39 -0.68
N GLY A 17 6.62 16.51 -0.13
CA GLY A 17 6.99 17.84 -0.60
C GLY A 17 8.47 18.16 -0.34
N ILE A 18 8.97 17.87 0.86
CA ILE A 18 10.40 18.04 1.17
C ILE A 18 11.25 17.18 0.23
N GLY A 19 10.90 15.92 -0.01
CA GLY A 19 11.61 15.07 -0.96
C GLY A 19 11.57 15.60 -2.40
N ALA A 20 10.45 16.23 -2.82
CA ALA A 20 10.37 16.88 -4.13
C ALA A 20 11.26 18.14 -4.20
N ALA A 21 11.28 18.95 -3.15
CA ALA A 21 12.14 20.13 -3.07
C ALA A 21 13.63 19.76 -3.08
N ASP A 22 14.02 18.70 -2.35
CA ASP A 22 15.38 18.16 -2.33
C ASP A 22 15.82 17.69 -3.74
N LEU A 23 14.94 16.98 -4.44
CA LEU A 23 15.19 16.55 -5.80
C LEU A 23 15.37 17.75 -6.73
N LEU A 24 14.48 18.73 -6.66
CA LEU A 24 14.54 19.97 -7.46
C LEU A 24 15.85 20.73 -7.21
N GLY A 25 16.23 20.91 -5.96
CA GLY A 25 17.51 21.52 -5.60
C GLY A 25 18.70 20.78 -6.19
N SER A 26 18.67 19.44 -6.13
CA SER A 26 19.75 18.58 -6.66
C SER A 26 19.88 18.63 -8.18
N VAL A 27 18.80 18.92 -8.93
CA VAL A 27 18.85 19.12 -10.40
C VAL A 27 19.06 20.58 -10.82
N GLY A 28 19.33 21.47 -9.86
CA GLY A 28 19.63 22.87 -10.09
C GLY A 28 18.43 23.77 -10.37
N ALA A 29 17.22 23.33 -9.98
CA ALA A 29 16.04 24.18 -9.94
C ALA A 29 16.07 25.09 -8.69
N GLN A 30 15.14 26.04 -8.62
CA GLN A 30 14.91 26.93 -7.49
C GLN A 30 13.58 26.53 -6.80
N PRO A 31 13.59 25.58 -5.85
CA PRO A 31 12.36 25.15 -5.19
C PRO A 31 11.89 26.18 -4.17
N ILE A 32 10.60 26.42 -4.15
CA ILE A 32 9.87 27.16 -3.13
C ILE A 32 8.93 26.19 -2.46
N ILE A 33 9.05 26.01 -1.14
CA ILE A 33 8.12 25.17 -0.38
C ILE A 33 6.97 26.07 0.12
N TYR A 34 5.75 25.74 -0.28
CA TYR A 34 4.56 26.44 0.15
C TYR A 34 3.64 25.53 0.95
N ASP A 35 3.11 26.02 2.06
CA ASP A 35 2.07 25.35 2.84
C ASP A 35 1.03 26.38 3.32
N GLY A 36 -0.26 26.04 3.19
CA GLY A 36 -1.36 26.91 3.64
C GLY A 36 -1.49 27.06 5.17
N ASN A 37 -0.70 26.32 5.95
CA ASN A 37 -0.68 26.44 7.41
C ASN A 37 0.12 27.68 7.84
N GLU A 38 -0.56 28.68 8.37
CA GLU A 38 0.05 29.93 8.87
C GLU A 38 1.03 29.68 10.03
N ASN A 39 0.84 28.59 10.80
CA ASN A 39 1.67 28.21 11.91
C ASN A 39 2.78 27.23 11.56
N LEU A 40 3.13 27.12 10.26
CA LEU A 40 4.21 26.25 9.81
C LEU A 40 5.55 26.62 10.45
N ASP A 41 6.18 25.68 11.14
CA ASP A 41 7.54 25.84 11.64
C ASP A 41 8.55 25.72 10.47
N LYS A 42 8.95 26.86 9.94
CA LYS A 42 9.85 26.96 8.80
C LYS A 42 11.25 26.43 9.11
N GLU A 43 11.73 26.58 10.35
CA GLU A 43 13.03 26.05 10.77
C GLU A 43 12.99 24.53 10.81
N ALA A 44 11.92 23.95 11.35
CA ALA A 44 11.73 22.49 11.35
C ALA A 44 11.61 21.93 9.92
N VAL A 45 11.05 22.68 8.97
CA VAL A 45 11.02 22.27 7.54
C VAL A 45 12.44 22.31 6.97
N LEU A 46 13.19 23.38 7.18
CA LEU A 46 14.59 23.51 6.72
C LEU A 46 15.47 22.39 7.27
N HIS A 47 15.34 22.04 8.54
CA HIS A 47 16.10 20.95 9.15
C HIS A 47 15.80 19.57 8.56
N LYS A 48 14.67 19.39 7.89
CA LYS A 48 14.30 18.14 7.23
C LYS A 48 14.78 18.05 5.77
N THR A 49 15.24 19.15 5.18
CA THR A 49 15.84 19.14 3.84
C THR A 49 17.23 18.52 3.88
N ASN A 50 17.75 18.09 2.74
CA ASN A 50 19.07 17.47 2.62
C ASN A 50 20.26 18.43 2.81
N GLY A 51 19.99 19.74 2.98
CA GLY A 51 21.00 20.77 3.22
C GLY A 51 21.88 21.12 2.03
N THR A 52 21.63 20.58 0.84
CA THR A 52 22.43 20.90 -0.38
C THR A 52 22.00 22.20 -1.06
N TYR A 53 20.88 22.75 -0.64
CA TYR A 53 20.27 24.00 -1.13
C TYR A 53 19.49 24.67 0.01
N THR A 54 19.11 25.92 -0.18
CA THR A 54 18.24 26.63 0.77
C THR A 54 16.93 27.01 0.06
N PRO A 55 15.81 26.30 0.32
CA PRO A 55 14.55 26.66 -0.28
C PRO A 55 14.00 27.95 0.33
N GLU A 56 13.29 28.73 -0.48
CA GLU A 56 12.38 29.74 0.03
C GLU A 56 11.14 29.03 0.62
N ILE A 57 10.60 29.48 1.75
CA ILE A 57 9.44 28.87 2.41
C ILE A 57 8.34 29.91 2.62
N TRP A 58 7.20 29.66 1.96
CA TRP A 58 5.98 30.44 2.14
C TRP A 58 4.98 29.67 3.01
N ALA A 59 4.34 30.36 3.93
CA ALA A 59 3.37 29.77 4.87
C ALA A 59 2.14 30.67 4.99
N GLY A 60 0.96 30.05 5.06
CA GLY A 60 -0.31 30.77 5.16
C GLY A 60 -0.81 31.28 3.80
N ALA A 61 -1.09 32.59 3.69
CA ALA A 61 -1.57 33.16 2.45
C ALA A 61 -0.52 33.06 1.32
N PHE A 62 -0.97 32.67 0.12
CA PHE A 62 -0.09 32.67 -1.05
C PHE A 62 0.31 34.10 -1.41
N PRO A 63 1.62 34.42 -1.62
CA PRO A 63 2.07 35.77 -1.87
C PRO A 63 1.50 36.34 -3.18
N GLU A 64 0.98 37.55 -3.11
CA GLU A 64 0.39 38.25 -4.27
C GLU A 64 1.45 38.55 -5.36
N GLY A 65 1.10 38.28 -6.61
CA GLY A 65 1.98 38.51 -7.76
C GLY A 65 3.04 37.43 -8.02
N GLU A 66 3.29 36.52 -7.10
CA GLU A 66 4.35 35.50 -7.25
C GLU A 66 4.01 34.39 -8.24
N MET A 67 2.73 34.18 -8.55
CA MET A 67 2.29 33.12 -9.47
C MET A 67 2.90 33.29 -10.88
N GLU A 68 3.09 34.51 -11.33
CA GLU A 68 3.64 34.85 -12.67
C GLU A 68 5.14 34.55 -12.77
N SER A 69 5.81 34.41 -11.65
CA SER A 69 7.23 34.08 -11.58
C SER A 69 7.52 32.59 -11.63
N LEU A 70 6.49 31.74 -11.49
CA LEU A 70 6.62 30.28 -11.42
C LEU A 70 6.69 29.65 -12.81
N ASP A 71 7.52 28.65 -12.96
CA ASP A 71 7.63 27.82 -14.16
C ASP A 71 6.85 26.48 -14.03
N LEU A 72 6.66 25.99 -12.80
CA LEU A 72 6.07 24.68 -12.50
C LEU A 72 5.54 24.63 -11.08
N VAL A 73 4.49 23.86 -10.87
CA VAL A 73 3.97 23.52 -9.54
C VAL A 73 4.08 22.00 -9.33
N VAL A 74 4.61 21.57 -8.20
CA VAL A 74 4.63 20.17 -7.77
C VAL A 74 3.74 20.03 -6.54
N LEU A 75 2.69 19.20 -6.63
CA LEU A 75 1.76 18.95 -5.55
C LEU A 75 2.19 17.75 -4.71
N SER A 76 2.19 17.90 -3.39
CA SER A 76 2.21 16.77 -2.47
C SER A 76 0.86 16.05 -2.51
N PRO A 77 0.80 14.71 -2.30
CA PRO A 77 -0.44 13.92 -2.39
C PRO A 77 -1.56 14.42 -1.47
N GLY A 78 -1.20 15.02 -0.33
CA GLY A 78 -2.15 15.60 0.62
C GLY A 78 -2.85 16.88 0.17
N VAL A 79 -2.37 17.53 -0.89
CA VAL A 79 -2.94 18.79 -1.39
C VAL A 79 -4.06 18.49 -2.39
N PRO A 80 -5.32 18.90 -2.10
CA PRO A 80 -6.44 18.71 -3.01
C PRO A 80 -6.28 19.50 -4.34
N THR A 81 -6.56 18.82 -5.45
CA THR A 81 -6.48 19.42 -6.79
C THR A 81 -7.63 20.40 -7.08
N ASP A 82 -8.70 20.34 -6.30
CA ASP A 82 -9.88 21.21 -6.40
C ASP A 82 -9.78 22.50 -5.57
N LEU A 83 -8.68 22.69 -4.83
CA LEU A 83 -8.44 23.96 -4.12
C LEU A 83 -8.46 25.14 -5.08
N PRO A 84 -9.04 26.30 -4.69
CA PRO A 84 -9.07 27.50 -5.52
C PRO A 84 -7.69 27.92 -6.05
N LEU A 85 -6.66 27.84 -5.20
CA LEU A 85 -5.29 28.17 -5.60
C LEU A 85 -4.76 27.18 -6.65
N VAL A 86 -5.03 25.88 -6.53
CA VAL A 86 -4.59 24.89 -7.54
C VAL A 86 -5.31 25.11 -8.87
N LYS A 87 -6.61 25.42 -8.84
CA LYS A 87 -7.38 25.78 -10.05
C LYS A 87 -6.80 27.02 -10.73
N SER A 88 -6.38 28.03 -9.96
CA SER A 88 -5.77 29.24 -10.55
C SER A 88 -4.43 28.96 -11.24
N PHE A 89 -3.65 27.95 -10.82
CA PHE A 89 -2.46 27.52 -11.54
C PHE A 89 -2.82 26.98 -12.93
N TYR A 90 -3.85 26.11 -13.03
CA TYR A 90 -4.32 25.62 -14.33
C TYR A 90 -4.88 26.73 -15.22
N GLU A 91 -5.63 27.67 -14.66
CA GLU A 91 -6.17 28.83 -15.41
C GLU A 91 -5.06 29.72 -15.98
N LYS A 92 -3.92 29.82 -15.30
CA LYS A 92 -2.72 30.52 -15.76
C LYS A 92 -1.86 29.71 -16.74
N GLY A 93 -2.23 28.45 -16.99
CA GLY A 93 -1.47 27.54 -17.86
C GLY A 93 -0.15 27.06 -17.27
N LEU A 94 0.01 27.14 -15.94
CA LEU A 94 1.18 26.56 -15.25
C LEU A 94 1.08 25.03 -15.27
N PRO A 95 2.16 24.32 -15.63
CA PRO A 95 2.21 22.86 -15.43
C PRO A 95 2.07 22.52 -13.96
N VAL A 96 1.24 21.50 -13.65
CA VAL A 96 1.02 21.02 -12.31
C VAL A 96 1.29 19.51 -12.29
N TRP A 97 2.34 19.09 -11.57
CA TRP A 97 2.78 17.70 -11.48
C TRP A 97 2.62 17.14 -10.09
N SER A 98 2.46 15.81 -9.98
CA SER A 98 2.69 15.10 -8.73
C SER A 98 4.19 14.92 -8.49
N GLU A 99 4.58 14.62 -7.27
CA GLU A 99 5.97 14.26 -6.97
C GLU A 99 6.40 12.96 -7.70
N VAL A 100 5.44 12.09 -8.04
CA VAL A 100 5.69 10.89 -8.85
C VAL A 100 6.05 11.27 -10.29
N GLU A 101 5.34 12.22 -10.89
CA GLU A 101 5.68 12.75 -12.23
C GLU A 101 7.07 13.38 -12.24
N LEU A 102 7.40 14.18 -11.22
CA LEU A 102 8.73 14.78 -11.06
C LEU A 102 9.81 13.70 -10.96
N ALA A 103 9.60 12.69 -10.11
CA ALA A 103 10.55 11.59 -9.92
C ALA A 103 10.72 10.75 -11.20
N TYR A 104 9.64 10.47 -11.91
CA TYR A 104 9.67 9.76 -13.18
C TYR A 104 10.48 10.50 -14.25
N ARG A 105 10.32 11.81 -14.35
CA ARG A 105 11.04 12.65 -15.35
C ARG A 105 12.51 12.84 -15.05
N THR A 106 12.93 12.63 -13.81
CA THR A 106 14.32 12.75 -13.37
C THR A 106 15.02 11.40 -13.21
N GLY A 107 14.24 10.35 -13.03
CA GLY A 107 14.72 8.98 -12.94
C GLY A 107 14.98 8.35 -14.30
N LYS A 108 15.51 7.12 -14.27
CA LYS A 108 15.85 6.32 -15.45
C LYS A 108 15.42 4.88 -15.24
N GLY A 109 15.47 4.11 -16.34
CA GLY A 109 15.12 2.69 -16.32
C GLY A 109 13.63 2.43 -16.47
N GLU A 110 13.22 1.19 -16.21
CA GLU A 110 11.83 0.73 -16.35
C GLU A 110 11.04 0.93 -15.05
N VAL A 111 9.75 1.26 -15.18
CA VAL A 111 8.84 1.42 -14.04
C VAL A 111 7.78 0.34 -14.08
N LEU A 112 7.59 -0.34 -12.95
CA LEU A 112 6.50 -1.26 -12.67
C LEU A 112 5.62 -0.59 -11.59
N ALA A 113 4.36 -0.26 -11.91
CA ALA A 113 3.53 0.55 -11.04
C ALA A 113 2.27 -0.18 -10.57
N ILE A 114 1.95 -0.07 -9.29
CA ILE A 114 0.83 -0.76 -8.66
C ILE A 114 -0.10 0.23 -8.00
N THR A 115 -1.39 0.17 -8.36
CA THR A 115 -2.47 0.88 -7.67
C THR A 115 -3.64 -0.06 -7.33
N GLY A 116 -4.65 0.46 -6.67
CA GLY A 116 -5.84 -0.27 -6.23
C GLY A 116 -6.32 0.29 -4.89
N THR A 117 -7.45 -0.17 -4.43
CA THR A 117 -7.91 0.18 -3.08
C THR A 117 -7.13 -0.61 -2.02
N ASN A 118 -7.06 -1.92 -2.18
CA ASN A 118 -6.40 -2.84 -1.25
C ASN A 118 -5.30 -3.65 -1.93
N GLY A 119 -4.35 -4.20 -1.14
CA GLY A 119 -3.31 -5.11 -1.63
C GLY A 119 -2.05 -4.44 -2.17
N LYS A 120 -2.05 -3.13 -2.45
CA LYS A 120 -0.92 -2.40 -3.03
C LYS A 120 0.42 -2.71 -2.35
N THR A 121 0.49 -2.50 -1.05
CA THR A 121 1.70 -2.65 -0.23
C THR A 121 2.30 -4.06 -0.33
N THR A 122 1.44 -5.08 -0.19
CA THR A 122 1.88 -6.48 -0.24
C THR A 122 2.38 -6.83 -1.65
N THR A 123 1.62 -6.43 -2.68
CA THR A 123 1.99 -6.69 -4.08
C THR A 123 3.27 -5.95 -4.45
N THR A 124 3.45 -4.70 -4.01
CA THR A 124 4.66 -3.91 -4.26
C THR A 124 5.88 -4.51 -3.57
N ALA A 125 5.75 -4.92 -2.31
CA ALA A 125 6.84 -5.56 -1.57
C ALA A 125 7.22 -6.91 -2.19
N LEU A 126 6.24 -7.73 -2.56
CA LEU A 126 6.48 -9.02 -3.22
C LEU A 126 7.12 -8.83 -4.60
N LEU A 127 6.59 -7.94 -5.43
CA LEU A 127 7.18 -7.63 -6.74
C LEU A 127 8.61 -7.08 -6.57
N GLY A 128 8.82 -6.21 -5.58
CA GLY A 128 10.15 -5.69 -5.23
C GLY A 128 11.14 -6.80 -4.87
N LYS A 129 10.69 -7.83 -4.10
CA LYS A 129 11.52 -9.02 -3.82
C LYS A 129 11.81 -9.81 -5.12
N ILE A 130 10.80 -10.12 -5.92
CA ILE A 130 10.99 -10.88 -7.17
C ILE A 130 11.98 -10.17 -8.09
N MET A 131 11.80 -8.85 -8.26
CA MET A 131 12.72 -8.07 -9.10
C MET A 131 14.12 -7.98 -8.50
N GLY A 132 14.25 -7.79 -7.17
CA GLY A 132 15.54 -7.74 -6.46
C GLY A 132 16.32 -9.06 -6.52
N ASP A 133 15.62 -10.20 -6.54
CA ASP A 133 16.25 -11.52 -6.73
C ASP A 133 16.70 -11.74 -8.19
N ALA A 134 16.13 -11.00 -9.16
CA ALA A 134 16.36 -11.20 -10.60
C ALA A 134 17.18 -10.08 -11.28
N ARG A 135 17.34 -8.92 -10.67
CA ARG A 135 18.00 -7.73 -11.25
C ARG A 135 18.94 -7.09 -10.24
N GLU A 136 20.03 -6.48 -10.73
CA GLU A 136 21.05 -5.86 -9.85
C GLU A 136 20.61 -4.49 -9.29
N SER A 137 19.80 -3.73 -10.02
CA SER A 137 19.39 -2.38 -9.65
C SER A 137 17.88 -2.28 -9.56
N VAL A 138 17.35 -2.38 -8.35
CA VAL A 138 15.91 -2.33 -8.08
C VAL A 138 15.60 -1.32 -6.98
N PHE A 139 14.60 -0.49 -7.23
CA PHE A 139 14.12 0.52 -6.30
C PHE A 139 12.65 0.28 -5.98
N VAL A 140 12.34 0.05 -4.72
CA VAL A 140 10.96 -0.06 -4.22
C VAL A 140 10.57 1.27 -3.58
N VAL A 141 9.63 1.97 -4.16
CA VAL A 141 9.33 3.37 -3.84
C VAL A 141 7.83 3.71 -3.91
N GLY A 142 7.47 4.91 -3.52
CA GLY A 142 6.14 5.50 -3.76
C GLY A 142 5.37 5.82 -2.49
N ASN A 143 4.08 5.50 -2.49
CA ASN A 143 3.13 5.85 -1.43
C ASN A 143 3.51 5.31 -0.04
N ILE A 144 4.32 4.27 0.02
CA ILE A 144 4.84 3.68 1.26
C ILE A 144 6.37 3.58 1.23
N GLY A 145 6.95 3.57 2.41
CA GLY A 145 8.39 3.37 2.59
C GLY A 145 9.20 4.57 2.08
N THR A 146 9.97 4.35 1.03
CA THR A 146 10.88 5.32 0.45
C THR A 146 10.17 6.18 -0.60
N ALA A 147 10.24 7.50 -0.48
CA ALA A 147 9.69 8.41 -1.48
C ALA A 147 10.40 8.22 -2.84
N TYR A 148 9.65 8.23 -3.93
CA TYR A 148 10.21 8.04 -5.27
C TYR A 148 11.23 9.16 -5.60
N THR A 149 10.91 10.40 -5.24
CA THR A 149 11.78 11.57 -5.42
C THR A 149 13.15 11.43 -4.75
N SER A 150 13.26 10.71 -3.64
CA SER A 150 14.51 10.53 -2.92
C SER A 150 15.47 9.55 -3.59
N LYS A 151 15.02 8.77 -4.57
CA LYS A 151 15.77 7.72 -5.25
C LYS A 151 15.97 7.94 -6.74
N SER A 152 15.22 8.85 -7.35
CA SER A 152 15.20 9.01 -8.81
C SER A 152 16.58 9.28 -9.42
N LEU A 153 17.45 10.06 -8.77
CA LEU A 153 18.80 10.36 -9.25
C LEU A 153 19.82 9.22 -9.10
N GLU A 154 19.51 8.21 -8.27
CA GLU A 154 20.32 7.00 -8.13
C GLU A 154 20.06 5.98 -9.25
N MET A 155 18.96 6.17 -10.00
CA MET A 155 18.48 5.23 -11.03
C MET A 155 19.30 5.34 -12.30
N ARG A 156 19.59 4.19 -12.89
CA ARG A 156 20.36 4.02 -14.14
C ARG A 156 19.44 3.51 -15.24
N GLU A 157 19.91 3.47 -16.47
CA GLU A 157 19.14 2.96 -17.63
C GLU A 157 18.73 1.48 -17.46
N ASP A 158 19.49 0.69 -16.69
CA ASP A 158 19.22 -0.72 -16.39
C ASP A 158 18.44 -0.93 -15.08
N SER A 159 18.04 0.14 -14.41
CA SER A 159 17.29 0.07 -13.15
C SER A 159 15.82 -0.33 -13.39
N VAL A 160 15.26 -1.02 -12.40
CA VAL A 160 13.82 -1.30 -12.32
C VAL A 160 13.24 -0.62 -11.08
N THR A 161 12.24 0.20 -11.30
CA THR A 161 11.50 0.86 -10.23
C THR A 161 10.18 0.15 -10.00
N VAL A 162 9.96 -0.38 -8.81
CA VAL A 162 8.67 -0.95 -8.36
C VAL A 162 7.99 0.10 -7.49
N ALA A 163 6.92 0.70 -8.02
CA ALA A 163 6.27 1.87 -7.43
C ALA A 163 4.85 1.57 -6.92
N GLU A 164 4.61 1.79 -5.62
CA GLU A 164 3.26 1.87 -5.09
C GLU A 164 2.67 3.25 -5.36
N ILE A 165 1.58 3.34 -6.10
CA ILE A 165 0.98 4.61 -6.51
C ILE A 165 -0.44 4.74 -5.94
N SER A 166 -0.68 5.80 -5.15
CA SER A 166 -2.01 6.17 -4.67
C SER A 166 -2.83 6.88 -5.76
N SER A 167 -4.15 6.96 -5.56
CA SER A 167 -5.00 7.77 -6.44
C SER A 167 -4.58 9.24 -6.46
N PHE A 168 -4.21 9.80 -5.30
CA PHE A 168 -3.79 11.21 -5.20
C PHE A 168 -2.54 11.52 -6.04
N GLN A 169 -1.60 10.59 -6.11
CA GLN A 169 -0.39 10.72 -6.92
C GLN A 169 -0.68 10.64 -8.43
N LEU A 170 -1.76 9.94 -8.81
CA LEU A 170 -2.18 9.83 -10.21
C LEU A 170 -2.94 11.06 -10.74
N GLU A 171 -3.53 11.88 -9.86
CA GLU A 171 -4.36 13.03 -10.27
C GLU A 171 -3.63 13.99 -11.23
N THR A 172 -2.32 14.16 -11.06
CA THR A 172 -1.53 15.16 -11.78
C THR A 172 -0.31 14.57 -12.50
N ILE A 173 -0.44 13.33 -12.99
CA ILE A 173 0.56 12.74 -13.89
C ILE A 173 0.37 13.30 -15.32
N GLU A 174 1.47 13.51 -16.01
CA GLU A 174 1.49 14.00 -17.39
C GLU A 174 2.13 13.00 -18.35
N GLN A 175 3.37 12.58 -18.09
CA GLN A 175 4.14 11.62 -18.92
C GLN A 175 4.45 10.30 -18.20
N PHE A 176 4.10 10.16 -16.92
CA PHE A 176 4.32 8.93 -16.18
C PHE A 176 3.78 7.73 -16.96
N ARG A 177 4.69 6.81 -17.32
CA ARG A 177 4.41 5.64 -18.15
C ARG A 177 5.08 4.40 -17.56
N PRO A 178 4.37 3.57 -16.82
CA PRO A 178 4.91 2.29 -16.39
C PRO A 178 4.98 1.29 -17.56
N LYS A 179 6.04 0.50 -17.62
CA LYS A 179 6.20 -0.63 -18.53
C LYS A 179 5.17 -1.72 -18.25
N VAL A 180 4.98 -2.01 -16.98
CA VAL A 180 3.92 -2.90 -16.50
C VAL A 180 3.18 -2.19 -15.37
N SER A 181 1.87 -2.09 -15.48
CA SER A 181 1.00 -1.55 -14.43
C SER A 181 0.09 -2.63 -13.86
N ALA A 182 -0.43 -2.40 -12.65
CA ALA A 182 -1.51 -3.21 -12.09
C ALA A 182 -2.54 -2.33 -11.37
N ILE A 183 -3.83 -2.69 -11.54
CA ILE A 183 -4.94 -2.19 -10.70
C ILE A 183 -5.56 -3.41 -10.02
N LEU A 184 -5.34 -3.53 -8.70
CA LEU A 184 -5.66 -4.76 -7.98
C LEU A 184 -7.16 -4.93 -7.69
N ASN A 185 -7.83 -3.85 -7.39
CA ASN A 185 -9.27 -3.77 -7.10
C ASN A 185 -9.68 -2.30 -6.94
N ILE A 186 -10.97 -2.03 -7.12
CA ILE A 186 -11.56 -0.71 -6.85
C ILE A 186 -12.82 -0.93 -5.99
N THR A 187 -12.74 -0.57 -4.72
CA THR A 187 -13.86 -0.53 -3.78
C THR A 187 -13.94 0.86 -3.18
N GLU A 188 -15.07 1.22 -2.59
CA GLU A 188 -15.29 2.54 -2.02
C GLU A 188 -14.19 2.92 -1.01
N ASP A 189 -13.53 4.06 -1.27
CA ASP A 189 -12.51 4.64 -0.41
C ASP A 189 -12.26 6.10 -0.83
N HIS A 190 -11.80 6.93 0.09
CA HIS A 190 -11.37 8.30 -0.17
C HIS A 190 -12.41 9.21 -0.87
N LEU A 191 -13.73 8.98 -0.68
CA LEU A 191 -14.78 9.82 -1.28
C LEU A 191 -14.81 11.25 -0.71
N ASN A 192 -14.25 11.47 0.47
CA ASN A 192 -14.00 12.81 1.00
C ASN A 192 -13.01 13.64 0.13
N ARG A 193 -12.20 12.96 -0.70
CA ARG A 193 -11.24 13.59 -1.63
C ARG A 193 -11.75 13.58 -3.07
N HIS A 194 -12.24 12.44 -3.55
CA HIS A 194 -12.66 12.25 -4.94
C HIS A 194 -14.13 12.60 -5.19
N HIS A 195 -14.90 12.81 -4.12
CA HIS A 195 -16.32 13.16 -4.11
C HIS A 195 -17.25 12.07 -4.64
N THR A 196 -16.91 11.36 -5.71
CA THR A 196 -17.72 10.27 -6.28
C THR A 196 -16.88 9.03 -6.60
N MET A 197 -17.53 7.87 -6.68
CA MET A 197 -16.88 6.63 -7.11
C MET A 197 -16.38 6.71 -8.55
N GLU A 198 -17.12 7.38 -9.43
CA GLU A 198 -16.76 7.56 -10.84
C GLU A 198 -15.42 8.31 -10.96
N GLU A 199 -15.22 9.35 -10.16
CA GLU A 199 -13.96 10.11 -10.15
C GLU A 199 -12.82 9.28 -9.54
N TYR A 200 -13.07 8.54 -8.45
CA TYR A 200 -12.08 7.65 -7.87
C TYR A 200 -11.63 6.55 -8.84
N ILE A 201 -12.58 5.94 -9.57
CA ILE A 201 -12.31 4.97 -10.64
C ILE A 201 -11.46 5.62 -11.74
N ARG A 202 -11.92 6.76 -12.28
CA ARG A 202 -11.24 7.49 -13.34
C ARG A 202 -9.78 7.79 -12.99
N VAL A 203 -9.55 8.29 -11.77
CA VAL A 203 -8.20 8.65 -11.33
C VAL A 203 -7.29 7.41 -11.23
N LYS A 204 -7.76 6.28 -10.71
CA LYS A 204 -6.95 5.05 -10.68
C LYS A 204 -6.62 4.53 -12.08
N GLN A 205 -7.53 4.66 -13.01
CA GLN A 205 -7.34 4.26 -14.41
C GLN A 205 -6.27 5.10 -15.12
N LEU A 206 -5.95 6.31 -14.64
CA LEU A 206 -4.86 7.15 -15.18
C LEU A 206 -3.49 6.46 -15.16
N ILE A 207 -3.29 5.40 -14.38
CA ILE A 207 -2.03 4.65 -14.36
C ILE A 207 -1.66 4.11 -15.76
N THR A 208 -2.65 3.89 -16.63
CA THR A 208 -2.47 3.42 -18.02
C THR A 208 -2.44 4.54 -19.05
N LYS A 209 -2.64 5.81 -18.64
CA LYS A 209 -2.84 6.98 -19.51
C LYS A 209 -1.83 7.07 -20.66
N ASN A 210 -0.57 6.79 -20.38
CA ASN A 210 0.53 6.93 -21.33
C ASN A 210 1.10 5.58 -21.81
N GLN A 211 0.52 4.45 -21.41
CA GLN A 211 0.96 3.15 -21.87
C GLN A 211 0.63 2.93 -23.35
N GLY A 212 1.56 2.31 -24.07
CA GLY A 212 1.41 1.89 -25.45
C GLY A 212 1.06 0.40 -25.58
N PRO A 213 0.89 -0.11 -26.81
CA PRO A 213 0.53 -1.50 -27.06
C PRO A 213 1.63 -2.51 -26.65
N GLU A 214 2.86 -2.06 -26.47
CA GLU A 214 3.99 -2.85 -25.97
C GLU A 214 4.06 -2.94 -24.45
N ASP A 215 3.29 -2.11 -23.72
CA ASP A 215 3.19 -2.13 -22.28
C ASP A 215 2.11 -3.11 -21.82
N VAL A 216 2.10 -3.44 -20.53
CA VAL A 216 1.17 -4.42 -19.96
C VAL A 216 0.40 -3.81 -18.80
N CYS A 217 -0.90 -4.11 -18.74
CA CYS A 217 -1.75 -3.79 -17.58
C CYS A 217 -2.34 -5.06 -16.97
N VAL A 218 -2.04 -5.30 -15.70
CA VAL A 218 -2.54 -6.45 -14.93
C VAL A 218 -3.79 -6.04 -14.16
N LEU A 219 -4.91 -6.72 -14.38
CA LEU A 219 -6.22 -6.36 -13.85
C LEU A 219 -6.91 -7.54 -13.17
N ASN A 220 -7.68 -7.26 -12.13
CA ASN A 220 -8.53 -8.25 -11.47
C ASN A 220 -9.77 -8.54 -12.33
N TYR A 221 -9.93 -9.78 -12.78
CA TYR A 221 -11.07 -10.21 -13.58
C TYR A 221 -12.38 -10.22 -12.78
N GLU A 222 -12.32 -10.42 -11.46
CA GLU A 222 -13.48 -10.47 -10.58
C GLU A 222 -14.05 -9.09 -10.26
N ASP A 223 -13.27 -8.04 -10.46
CA ASP A 223 -13.73 -6.65 -10.36
C ASP A 223 -14.38 -6.22 -11.69
N GLU A 224 -15.70 -6.04 -11.66
CA GLU A 224 -16.49 -5.69 -12.87
C GLU A 224 -16.04 -4.37 -13.51
N VAL A 225 -15.64 -3.39 -12.69
CA VAL A 225 -15.14 -2.10 -13.17
C VAL A 225 -13.84 -2.30 -13.95
N LEU A 226 -12.91 -3.11 -13.42
CA LEU A 226 -11.63 -3.37 -14.05
C LEU A 226 -11.78 -4.26 -15.29
N ARG A 227 -12.70 -5.23 -15.28
CA ARG A 227 -12.98 -6.05 -16.45
C ARG A 227 -13.50 -5.24 -17.62
N LYS A 228 -14.48 -4.35 -17.41
CA LYS A 228 -14.97 -3.42 -18.42
C LYS A 228 -13.89 -2.42 -18.89
N PHE A 229 -13.07 -1.96 -17.98
CA PHE A 229 -11.97 -1.06 -18.30
C PHE A 229 -10.97 -1.73 -19.24
N GLY A 230 -10.59 -2.97 -18.95
CA GLY A 230 -9.62 -3.71 -19.75
C GLY A 230 -10.05 -3.98 -21.21
N GLU A 231 -11.35 -3.92 -21.53
CA GLU A 231 -11.88 -4.07 -22.90
C GLU A 231 -11.49 -2.91 -23.84
N ASN A 232 -11.12 -1.74 -23.27
CA ASN A 232 -10.99 -0.49 -24.04
C ASN A 232 -9.65 0.23 -23.84
N ILE A 233 -8.64 -0.40 -23.25
CA ILE A 233 -7.33 0.23 -23.02
C ILE A 233 -6.29 -0.20 -24.07
N VAL A 234 -5.27 0.62 -24.26
CA VAL A 234 -4.24 0.42 -25.27
C VAL A 234 -3.23 -0.67 -24.91
N PRO A 235 -2.72 -0.76 -23.66
CA PRO A 235 -1.72 -1.76 -23.29
C PRO A 235 -2.31 -3.18 -23.37
N LYS A 236 -1.44 -4.16 -23.47
CA LYS A 236 -1.82 -5.57 -23.36
C LYS A 236 -2.42 -5.84 -21.98
N VAL A 237 -3.65 -6.34 -21.95
CA VAL A 237 -4.34 -6.69 -20.70
C VAL A 237 -3.99 -8.12 -20.29
N VAL A 238 -3.63 -8.30 -19.03
CA VAL A 238 -3.44 -9.60 -18.38
C VAL A 238 -4.33 -9.66 -17.14
N TYR A 239 -5.33 -10.52 -17.18
CA TYR A 239 -6.23 -10.70 -16.05
C TYR A 239 -5.68 -11.67 -15.02
N PHE A 240 -6.01 -11.45 -13.74
CA PHE A 240 -5.88 -12.46 -12.70
C PHE A 240 -7.24 -12.80 -12.08
N SER A 241 -7.39 -14.06 -11.65
CA SER A 241 -8.62 -14.54 -10.98
C SER A 241 -8.31 -15.63 -9.95
N SER A 242 -8.86 -15.48 -8.76
CA SER A 242 -8.85 -16.51 -7.71
C SER A 242 -10.11 -17.37 -7.69
N LEU A 243 -11.09 -17.10 -8.55
CA LEU A 243 -12.41 -17.74 -8.53
C LEU A 243 -12.68 -18.63 -9.75
N ARG A 244 -11.96 -18.44 -10.84
CA ARG A 244 -12.20 -19.17 -12.09
C ARG A 244 -10.96 -19.30 -12.96
N LYS A 245 -10.94 -20.31 -13.80
CA LYS A 245 -9.95 -20.44 -14.88
C LYS A 245 -10.19 -19.36 -15.92
N LEU A 246 -9.11 -18.84 -16.47
CA LEU A 246 -9.13 -17.87 -17.55
C LEU A 246 -8.58 -18.49 -18.83
N ASP A 247 -9.07 -18.06 -19.99
CA ASP A 247 -8.53 -18.47 -21.28
C ASP A 247 -7.12 -17.94 -21.50
N GLN A 248 -6.82 -16.76 -20.97
CA GLN A 248 -5.49 -16.14 -20.89
C GLN A 248 -5.40 -15.33 -19.60
N GLY A 249 -4.23 -15.32 -18.95
CA GLY A 249 -4.00 -14.61 -17.72
C GLY A 249 -3.41 -15.49 -16.62
N ILE A 250 -3.53 -15.10 -15.37
CA ILE A 250 -3.06 -15.88 -14.23
C ILE A 250 -4.24 -16.21 -13.31
N TYR A 251 -4.37 -17.46 -12.92
CA TYR A 251 -5.53 -17.89 -12.13
C TYR A 251 -5.19 -19.01 -11.15
N LEU A 252 -6.08 -19.18 -10.17
CA LEU A 252 -6.03 -20.27 -9.20
C LEU A 252 -6.87 -21.45 -9.71
N ASP A 253 -6.23 -22.62 -9.87
CA ASP A 253 -6.87 -23.90 -10.18
C ASP A 253 -6.64 -24.90 -9.03
N GLY A 254 -7.65 -25.13 -8.23
CA GLY A 254 -7.50 -25.89 -6.99
C GLY A 254 -6.52 -25.20 -6.03
N ASP A 255 -5.36 -25.80 -5.82
CA ASP A 255 -4.26 -25.26 -5.02
C ASP A 255 -3.11 -24.68 -5.84
N GLN A 256 -3.20 -24.72 -7.18
CA GLN A 256 -2.12 -24.30 -8.09
C GLN A 256 -2.41 -22.93 -8.72
N ILE A 257 -1.50 -21.99 -8.60
CA ILE A 257 -1.48 -20.75 -9.38
C ILE A 257 -0.84 -21.04 -10.73
N ILE A 258 -1.56 -20.75 -11.81
CA ILE A 258 -1.18 -21.04 -13.20
C ILE A 258 -1.20 -19.75 -14.02
N LEU A 259 -0.13 -19.47 -14.74
CA LEU A 259 -0.09 -18.45 -15.78
C LEU A 259 -0.37 -19.11 -17.13
N LYS A 260 -1.44 -18.70 -17.79
CA LYS A 260 -1.82 -19.18 -19.13
C LYS A 260 -1.56 -18.10 -20.16
N THR A 261 -0.66 -18.42 -21.05
CA THR A 261 -0.36 -17.62 -22.25
C THR A 261 -1.10 -18.17 -23.47
N GLU A 262 -0.96 -17.56 -24.62
CA GLU A 262 -1.49 -18.10 -25.88
C GLU A 262 -0.87 -19.46 -26.27
N LYS A 263 0.32 -19.77 -25.75
CA LYS A 263 1.11 -20.91 -26.13
C LYS A 263 1.07 -22.07 -25.16
N GLU A 264 1.00 -21.76 -23.88
CA GLU A 264 1.20 -22.75 -22.81
C GLU A 264 0.53 -22.34 -21.47
N GLU A 265 0.30 -23.35 -20.65
CA GLU A 265 -0.06 -23.20 -19.24
C GLU A 265 1.19 -23.45 -18.38
N ILE A 266 1.55 -22.47 -17.58
CA ILE A 266 2.78 -22.43 -16.79
C ILE A 266 2.41 -22.48 -15.31
N PRO A 267 2.68 -23.57 -14.58
CA PRO A 267 2.49 -23.60 -13.14
C PRO A 267 3.49 -22.66 -12.46
N ILE A 268 2.99 -21.75 -11.63
CA ILE A 268 3.82 -20.80 -10.91
C ILE A 268 4.15 -21.32 -9.51
N VAL A 269 3.15 -21.59 -8.66
CA VAL A 269 3.34 -22.03 -7.28
C VAL A 269 2.07 -22.67 -6.73
N LYS A 270 2.20 -23.62 -5.82
CA LYS A 270 1.07 -24.11 -5.02
C LYS A 270 0.82 -23.19 -3.82
N THR A 271 -0.45 -22.97 -3.50
CA THR A 271 -0.82 -22.09 -2.36
C THR A 271 -0.26 -22.60 -1.02
N GLY A 272 -0.10 -23.91 -0.86
CA GLY A 272 0.53 -24.51 0.32
C GLY A 272 2.03 -24.24 0.48
N GLU A 273 2.71 -23.78 -0.56
CA GLU A 273 4.14 -23.38 -0.52
C GLU A 273 4.32 -21.92 -0.09
N LEU A 274 3.21 -21.13 -0.11
CA LEU A 274 3.23 -19.71 0.25
C LEU A 274 3.23 -19.52 1.78
N LYS A 275 4.03 -18.58 2.27
CA LYS A 275 4.06 -18.19 3.68
C LYS A 275 3.03 -17.12 4.03
N ILE A 276 2.40 -16.51 3.02
CA ILE A 276 1.34 -15.51 3.19
C ILE A 276 -0.03 -16.17 3.00
N LEU A 277 -0.95 -15.90 3.92
CA LEU A 277 -2.23 -16.59 4.01
C LEU A 277 -3.38 -15.79 3.41
N GLY A 278 -4.40 -16.53 2.98
CA GLY A 278 -5.67 -15.97 2.55
C GLY A 278 -5.76 -15.68 1.04
N ARG A 279 -7.00 -15.81 0.52
CA ARG A 279 -7.27 -15.65 -0.92
C ARG A 279 -6.80 -14.31 -1.48
N HIS A 280 -7.00 -13.21 -0.73
CA HIS A 280 -6.52 -11.89 -1.13
C HIS A 280 -5.00 -11.84 -1.32
N ASN A 281 -4.23 -12.63 -0.56
CA ASN A 281 -2.79 -12.73 -0.75
C ASN A 281 -2.43 -13.62 -1.94
N HIS A 282 -3.23 -14.65 -2.25
CA HIS A 282 -3.07 -15.39 -3.52
C HIS A 282 -3.29 -14.46 -4.72
N GLU A 283 -4.25 -13.53 -4.65
CA GLU A 283 -4.48 -12.49 -5.65
C GLU A 283 -3.28 -11.54 -5.78
N ASN A 284 -2.71 -11.10 -4.64
CA ASN A 284 -1.49 -10.29 -4.63
C ASN A 284 -0.30 -11.04 -5.26
N VAL A 285 -0.16 -12.35 -4.98
CA VAL A 285 0.86 -13.20 -5.61
C VAL A 285 0.64 -13.31 -7.11
N MET A 286 -0.60 -13.56 -7.56
CA MET A 286 -0.92 -13.63 -8.99
C MET A 286 -0.60 -12.32 -9.70
N ALA A 287 -0.97 -11.17 -9.13
CA ALA A 287 -0.66 -9.88 -9.72
C ALA A 287 0.85 -9.63 -9.81
N ALA A 288 1.60 -9.86 -8.71
CA ALA A 288 3.05 -9.68 -8.69
C ALA A 288 3.77 -10.65 -9.65
N ALA A 289 3.36 -11.92 -9.69
CA ALA A 289 3.95 -12.93 -10.58
C ALA A 289 3.70 -12.60 -12.06
N ALA A 290 2.47 -12.18 -12.42
CA ALA A 290 2.16 -11.72 -13.76
C ALA A 290 3.01 -10.51 -14.16
N MET A 291 3.08 -9.48 -13.29
CA MET A 291 3.91 -8.29 -13.54
C MET A 291 5.38 -8.66 -13.74
N ALA A 292 5.94 -9.52 -12.90
CA ALA A 292 7.33 -9.97 -12.98
C ALA A 292 7.60 -10.77 -14.27
N TYR A 293 6.69 -11.67 -14.65
CA TYR A 293 6.81 -12.45 -15.88
C TYR A 293 6.86 -11.54 -17.12
N TYR A 294 5.95 -10.57 -17.20
CA TYR A 294 5.92 -9.62 -18.31
C TYR A 294 7.03 -8.55 -18.23
N ALA A 295 7.71 -8.41 -17.10
CA ALA A 295 8.96 -7.67 -16.95
C ALA A 295 10.21 -8.54 -17.28
N GLY A 296 10.02 -9.78 -17.77
CA GLY A 296 11.08 -10.66 -18.24
C GLY A 296 11.83 -11.42 -17.14
N VAL A 297 11.18 -11.70 -16.01
CA VAL A 297 11.72 -12.58 -14.96
C VAL A 297 11.35 -14.04 -15.28
N SER A 298 12.29 -14.97 -15.09
CA SER A 298 12.03 -16.38 -15.31
C SER A 298 11.05 -16.97 -14.30
N VAL A 299 10.31 -17.99 -14.71
CA VAL A 299 9.32 -18.66 -13.85
C VAL A 299 9.96 -19.26 -12.60
N GLU A 300 11.16 -19.83 -12.73
CA GLU A 300 11.91 -20.40 -11.62
C GLU A 300 12.28 -19.34 -10.57
N SER A 301 12.69 -18.15 -11.04
CA SER A 301 12.99 -17.02 -10.12
C SER A 301 11.73 -16.52 -9.44
N ILE A 302 10.62 -16.39 -10.18
CA ILE A 302 9.31 -16.02 -9.61
C ILE A 302 8.89 -17.03 -8.55
N HIS A 303 8.89 -18.33 -8.86
CA HIS A 303 8.53 -19.41 -7.93
C HIS A 303 9.35 -19.34 -6.64
N LYS A 304 10.68 -19.26 -6.76
CA LYS A 304 11.57 -19.15 -5.61
C LYS A 304 11.21 -17.95 -4.72
N SER A 305 11.08 -16.78 -5.31
CA SER A 305 10.84 -15.53 -4.59
C SER A 305 9.49 -15.52 -3.87
N VAL A 306 8.41 -16.04 -4.50
CA VAL A 306 7.08 -16.10 -3.86
C VAL A 306 7.02 -17.11 -2.72
N CYS A 307 7.75 -18.24 -2.81
CA CYS A 307 7.85 -19.21 -1.72
C CYS A 307 8.67 -18.68 -0.53
N GLU A 308 9.66 -17.83 -0.78
CA GLU A 308 10.48 -17.23 0.26
C GLU A 308 9.84 -16.00 0.91
N PHE A 309 8.91 -15.34 0.21
CA PHE A 309 8.30 -14.09 0.67
C PHE A 309 7.50 -14.30 1.96
N VAL A 310 7.84 -13.52 2.96
CA VAL A 310 7.07 -13.38 4.19
C VAL A 310 6.22 -12.11 4.11
N ALA A 311 5.11 -12.06 4.84
CA ALA A 311 4.23 -10.89 4.83
C ALA A 311 5.00 -9.61 5.16
N VAL A 312 4.48 -8.49 4.67
CA VAL A 312 4.92 -7.15 5.11
C VAL A 312 4.76 -7.08 6.62
N PRO A 313 5.75 -6.55 7.36
CA PRO A 313 5.66 -6.45 8.82
C PRO A 313 4.31 -5.90 9.28
N HIS A 314 3.77 -6.48 10.34
CA HIS A 314 2.49 -6.11 10.97
C HIS A 314 1.21 -6.34 10.12
N ARG A 315 1.28 -7.07 9.00
CA ARG A 315 0.11 -7.40 8.17
C ARG A 315 0.01 -8.92 7.99
N ILE A 316 -0.73 -9.58 8.88
CA ILE A 316 -0.87 -11.05 8.96
C ILE A 316 0.52 -11.71 8.87
N GLU A 317 1.50 -11.07 9.47
CA GLU A 317 2.91 -11.48 9.49
C GLU A 317 3.04 -12.75 10.33
N TYR A 318 3.50 -13.84 9.71
CA TYR A 318 3.88 -15.03 10.48
C TYR A 318 5.11 -14.73 11.35
N VAL A 319 4.98 -14.90 12.65
CA VAL A 319 6.05 -14.61 13.61
C VAL A 319 6.87 -15.88 13.91
N THR A 320 6.20 -16.92 14.34
CA THR A 320 6.82 -18.21 14.70
C THR A 320 5.74 -19.25 15.00
N GLU A 321 6.16 -20.52 15.16
CA GLU A 321 5.35 -21.57 15.77
C GLU A 321 6.03 -22.06 17.06
N LYS A 322 5.27 -22.13 18.16
CA LYS A 322 5.72 -22.68 19.46
C LYS A 322 4.72 -23.71 19.95
N ASN A 323 5.20 -24.86 20.34
CA ASN A 323 4.36 -25.97 20.85
C ASN A 323 3.19 -26.35 19.90
N GLY A 324 3.42 -26.25 18.57
CA GLY A 324 2.40 -26.51 17.56
C GLY A 324 1.36 -25.39 17.39
N VAL A 325 1.55 -24.22 18.02
CA VAL A 325 0.70 -23.03 17.90
C VAL A 325 1.41 -22.00 17.03
N ALA A 326 0.75 -21.56 15.96
CA ALA A 326 1.28 -20.55 15.05
C ALA A 326 0.87 -19.13 15.50
N TYR A 327 1.81 -18.18 15.49
CA TYR A 327 1.58 -16.80 15.92
C TYR A 327 1.65 -15.86 14.73
N TYR A 328 0.63 -14.99 14.57
CA TYR A 328 0.51 -14.02 13.48
C TYR A 328 0.32 -12.60 14.01
N ASN A 329 1.05 -11.66 13.42
CA ASN A 329 1.00 -10.24 13.75
C ASN A 329 0.28 -9.46 12.65
N ASP A 330 -0.94 -9.02 12.93
CA ASP A 330 -1.72 -8.12 12.09
C ASP A 330 -2.02 -6.80 12.83
N SER A 331 -1.02 -6.28 13.52
CA SER A 331 -1.16 -5.02 14.28
C SER A 331 -1.60 -3.84 13.42
N LYS A 332 -1.41 -3.90 12.09
CA LYS A 332 -1.90 -2.93 11.11
C LYS A 332 -3.42 -3.00 10.89
N GLY A 333 -4.10 -4.02 11.39
CA GLY A 333 -5.56 -4.12 11.45
C GLY A 333 -6.18 -3.15 12.46
N THR A 334 -6.08 -1.84 12.20
CA THR A 334 -6.45 -0.74 13.10
C THR A 334 -7.90 -0.31 13.00
N ASN A 335 -8.73 -1.04 12.27
CA ASN A 335 -10.16 -0.86 12.12
C ASN A 335 -10.86 -2.22 11.87
N PRO A 336 -12.19 -2.30 12.06
CA PRO A 336 -12.94 -3.54 11.87
C PRO A 336 -12.76 -4.18 10.49
N ASP A 337 -12.82 -3.42 9.40
CA ASP A 337 -12.71 -3.93 8.02
C ASP A 337 -11.37 -4.66 7.77
N ALA A 338 -10.28 -4.09 8.28
CA ALA A 338 -8.97 -4.71 8.19
C ALA A 338 -8.91 -6.01 9.02
N ALA A 339 -9.46 -5.99 10.23
CA ALA A 339 -9.46 -7.14 11.13
C ALA A 339 -10.37 -8.29 10.64
N ILE A 340 -11.47 -7.99 9.93
CA ILE A 340 -12.30 -8.98 9.21
C ILE A 340 -11.42 -9.78 8.23
N LYS A 341 -10.60 -9.09 7.43
CA LYS A 341 -9.67 -9.74 6.50
C LYS A 341 -8.61 -10.58 7.21
N GLY A 342 -8.15 -10.11 8.38
CA GLY A 342 -7.24 -10.85 9.24
C GLY A 342 -7.82 -12.21 9.66
N ILE A 343 -9.04 -12.22 10.19
CA ILE A 343 -9.71 -13.45 10.62
C ILE A 343 -10.07 -14.37 9.44
N GLN A 344 -10.56 -13.79 8.34
CA GLN A 344 -10.88 -14.56 7.13
C GLN A 344 -9.68 -15.32 6.56
N ALA A 345 -8.47 -14.76 6.71
CA ALA A 345 -7.23 -15.37 6.25
C ALA A 345 -6.80 -16.57 7.10
N MET A 346 -7.29 -16.71 8.34
CA MET A 346 -6.91 -17.82 9.21
C MET A 346 -7.48 -19.15 8.70
N ASN A 347 -6.62 -20.16 8.70
CA ASN A 347 -6.90 -21.54 8.29
C ASN A 347 -6.80 -22.54 9.45
N ARG A 348 -6.65 -22.05 10.68
CA ARG A 348 -6.58 -22.82 11.94
C ARG A 348 -7.59 -22.22 12.92
N PRO A 349 -8.07 -22.99 13.91
CA PRO A 349 -8.79 -22.43 15.05
C PRO A 349 -7.93 -21.34 15.70
N THR A 350 -8.51 -20.17 15.97
CA THR A 350 -7.73 -18.96 16.27
C THR A 350 -8.10 -18.36 17.63
N LEU A 351 -7.09 -18.02 18.42
CA LEU A 351 -7.21 -17.15 19.57
C LEU A 351 -6.91 -15.73 19.07
N LEU A 352 -7.90 -14.84 19.15
CA LEU A 352 -7.86 -13.50 18.54
C LEU A 352 -7.61 -12.44 19.61
N ILE A 353 -6.49 -11.71 19.51
CA ILE A 353 -6.22 -10.57 20.36
C ILE A 353 -6.76 -9.31 19.67
N GLY A 354 -7.75 -8.68 20.33
CA GLY A 354 -8.46 -7.49 19.86
C GLY A 354 -8.47 -6.34 20.85
N GLY A 355 -8.94 -5.17 20.41
CA GLY A 355 -9.10 -3.98 21.22
C GLY A 355 -7.95 -2.96 21.12
N GLY A 356 -8.17 -1.81 21.75
CA GLY A 356 -7.25 -0.68 21.72
C GLY A 356 -7.98 0.64 21.95
N TYR A 357 -7.64 1.69 21.18
CA TYR A 357 -8.25 3.02 21.28
C TYR A 357 -9.59 3.08 20.53
N ASP A 358 -10.61 3.70 21.14
CA ASP A 358 -11.95 3.82 20.55
C ASP A 358 -12.02 4.97 19.51
N LYS A 359 -12.31 4.59 18.25
CA LYS A 359 -12.63 5.52 17.17
C LYS A 359 -14.15 5.59 16.90
N GLU A 360 -14.96 5.19 17.88
CA GLU A 360 -16.43 5.12 17.79
C GLU A 360 -16.95 4.13 16.74
N SER A 361 -16.11 3.14 16.37
CA SER A 361 -16.49 2.12 15.41
C SER A 361 -17.53 1.15 15.98
N SER A 362 -18.37 0.57 15.08
CA SER A 362 -19.13 -0.66 15.37
C SER A 362 -18.22 -1.88 15.18
N TYR A 363 -18.42 -2.92 16.00
CA TYR A 363 -17.68 -4.18 15.92
C TYR A 363 -18.54 -5.36 15.49
N ASP A 364 -19.79 -5.12 15.16
CA ASP A 364 -20.78 -6.17 14.88
C ASP A 364 -20.36 -7.04 13.69
N GLU A 365 -20.07 -6.45 12.53
CA GLU A 365 -19.63 -7.15 11.34
C GLU A 365 -18.31 -7.91 11.54
N TRP A 366 -17.40 -7.36 12.36
CA TRP A 366 -16.16 -8.05 12.70
C TRP A 366 -16.41 -9.31 13.51
N ILE A 367 -17.31 -9.26 14.51
CA ILE A 367 -17.67 -10.40 15.34
C ILE A 367 -18.43 -11.44 14.50
N GLU A 368 -19.37 -11.02 13.66
CA GLU A 368 -20.09 -11.91 12.73
C GLU A 368 -19.15 -12.63 11.75
N SER A 369 -18.01 -12.00 11.40
CA SER A 369 -17.01 -12.57 10.51
C SER A 369 -16.18 -13.71 11.13
N PHE A 370 -16.35 -14.01 12.44
CA PHE A 370 -15.61 -15.08 13.12
C PHE A 370 -15.90 -16.47 12.53
N ASP A 371 -17.11 -16.71 12.07
CA ASP A 371 -17.52 -17.91 11.30
C ASP A 371 -16.96 -19.23 11.87
N GLY A 372 -17.04 -19.37 13.20
CA GLY A 372 -16.53 -20.55 13.93
C GLY A 372 -15.00 -20.70 13.99
N LYS A 373 -14.23 -19.77 13.40
CA LYS A 373 -12.76 -19.81 13.43
C LYS A 373 -12.17 -19.32 14.74
N VAL A 374 -12.82 -18.36 15.41
CA VAL A 374 -12.34 -17.78 16.67
C VAL A 374 -12.78 -18.67 17.84
N ARG A 375 -11.80 -19.19 18.58
CA ARG A 375 -12.05 -19.99 19.80
C ARG A 375 -12.12 -19.12 21.04
N TYR A 376 -11.25 -18.14 21.14
CA TYR A 376 -11.22 -17.16 22.22
C TYR A 376 -10.99 -15.76 21.65
N LEU A 377 -11.76 -14.80 22.14
CA LEU A 377 -11.56 -13.38 21.92
C LEU A 377 -10.88 -12.79 23.15
N VAL A 378 -9.61 -12.41 23.02
CA VAL A 378 -8.79 -11.86 24.09
C VAL A 378 -8.69 -10.34 23.89
N LEU A 379 -9.22 -9.56 24.81
CA LEU A 379 -9.43 -8.13 24.64
C LEU A 379 -8.54 -7.28 25.55
N ILE A 380 -7.94 -6.25 24.97
CA ILE A 380 -7.11 -5.26 25.66
C ILE A 380 -7.61 -3.82 25.39
N GLY A 381 -7.11 -2.87 26.18
CA GLY A 381 -7.28 -1.44 25.92
C GLY A 381 -8.66 -0.88 26.23
N GLN A 382 -8.89 0.33 25.77
CA GLN A 382 -10.07 1.14 26.10
C GLN A 382 -11.39 0.50 25.61
N THR A 383 -11.35 -0.20 24.49
CA THR A 383 -12.53 -0.77 23.81
C THR A 383 -12.95 -2.14 24.36
N LYS A 384 -12.21 -2.72 25.31
CA LYS A 384 -12.42 -4.12 25.75
C LYS A 384 -13.85 -4.41 26.20
N GLU A 385 -14.47 -3.52 27.00
CA GLU A 385 -15.85 -3.71 27.48
C GLU A 385 -16.89 -3.49 26.35
N LYS A 386 -16.66 -2.53 25.46
CA LYS A 386 -17.54 -2.25 24.32
C LYS A 386 -17.58 -3.42 23.35
N ILE A 387 -16.41 -4.01 23.03
CA ILE A 387 -16.31 -5.17 22.14
C ILE A 387 -16.92 -6.39 22.80
N LYS A 388 -16.67 -6.62 24.09
CA LYS A 388 -17.28 -7.69 24.87
C LYS A 388 -18.80 -7.62 24.81
N ALA A 389 -19.40 -6.47 25.08
CA ALA A 389 -20.85 -6.29 25.04
C ALA A 389 -21.44 -6.57 23.66
N ALA A 390 -20.73 -6.17 22.56
CA ALA A 390 -21.14 -6.49 21.20
C ALA A 390 -21.05 -7.99 20.91
N ALA A 391 -19.99 -8.65 21.35
CA ALA A 391 -19.78 -10.09 21.16
C ALA A 391 -20.83 -10.93 21.89
N GLU A 392 -21.11 -10.62 23.16
CA GLU A 392 -22.14 -11.29 23.96
C GLU A 392 -23.54 -11.12 23.34
N ARG A 393 -23.86 -9.93 22.84
CA ARG A 393 -25.13 -9.65 22.14
C ARG A 393 -25.29 -10.49 20.86
N LEU A 394 -24.20 -10.75 20.16
CA LEU A 394 -24.14 -11.58 18.95
C LEU A 394 -23.93 -13.09 19.25
N GLY A 395 -23.94 -13.47 20.52
CA GLY A 395 -23.88 -14.86 20.96
C GLY A 395 -22.47 -15.46 21.09
N PHE A 396 -21.42 -14.64 21.01
CA PHE A 396 -20.05 -15.08 21.26
C PHE A 396 -19.65 -14.81 22.72
N THR A 397 -19.32 -15.85 23.47
CA THR A 397 -19.13 -15.82 24.94
C THR A 397 -17.74 -16.23 25.42
N ASP A 398 -16.90 -16.81 24.55
CA ASP A 398 -15.53 -17.22 24.89
C ASP A 398 -14.59 -15.99 24.88
N ILE A 399 -14.77 -15.10 25.86
CA ILE A 399 -14.11 -13.79 25.92
C ILE A 399 -13.23 -13.73 27.17
N ILE A 400 -12.01 -13.22 27.01
CA ILE A 400 -11.05 -12.99 28.10
C ILE A 400 -10.61 -11.53 28.06
N LEU A 401 -10.73 -10.83 29.18
CA LEU A 401 -10.24 -9.46 29.31
C LEU A 401 -8.86 -9.46 29.94
N CYS A 402 -7.91 -8.76 29.32
CA CYS A 402 -6.55 -8.59 29.81
C CYS A 402 -6.22 -7.11 30.03
N GLU A 403 -5.24 -6.85 30.88
CA GLU A 403 -4.82 -5.48 31.19
C GLU A 403 -3.91 -4.93 30.08
N ASP A 404 -3.01 -5.76 29.53
CA ASP A 404 -2.07 -5.37 28.51
C ASP A 404 -1.81 -6.48 27.46
N LEU A 405 -1.01 -6.14 26.45
CA LEU A 405 -0.66 -7.05 25.35
C LEU A 405 0.20 -8.24 25.84
N LYS A 406 1.02 -8.04 26.86
CA LYS A 406 1.88 -9.10 27.40
C LYS A 406 1.05 -10.19 28.06
N GLU A 407 0.11 -9.79 28.91
CA GLU A 407 -0.85 -10.72 29.52
C GLU A 407 -1.68 -11.42 28.45
N ALA A 408 -2.18 -10.69 27.45
CA ALA A 408 -2.96 -11.29 26.35
C ALA A 408 -2.18 -12.38 25.60
N VAL A 409 -0.90 -12.17 25.33
CA VAL A 409 -0.03 -13.17 24.68
C VAL A 409 0.16 -14.40 25.59
N GLN A 410 0.37 -14.22 26.89
CA GLN A 410 0.50 -15.31 27.85
C GLN A 410 -0.77 -16.13 27.97
N VAL A 411 -1.92 -15.47 28.11
CA VAL A 411 -3.24 -16.12 28.16
C VAL A 411 -3.51 -16.92 26.88
N CYS A 412 -3.19 -16.35 25.73
CA CYS A 412 -3.31 -17.08 24.46
C CYS A 412 -2.42 -18.33 24.45
N ALA A 413 -1.18 -18.23 24.90
CA ALA A 413 -0.26 -19.36 24.93
C ALA A 413 -0.73 -20.49 25.87
N GLU A 414 -1.36 -20.14 27.01
CA GLU A 414 -1.93 -21.10 27.97
C GLU A 414 -3.20 -21.79 27.47
N LYS A 415 -4.03 -21.07 26.69
CA LYS A 415 -5.33 -21.53 26.21
C LYS A 415 -5.27 -22.24 24.86
N ALA A 416 -4.21 -22.02 24.08
CA ALA A 416 -4.06 -22.59 22.76
C ALA A 416 -3.70 -24.08 22.83
N ASN A 417 -4.24 -24.85 21.89
CA ASN A 417 -3.87 -26.25 21.66
C ASN A 417 -2.92 -26.36 20.46
N PRO A 418 -2.09 -27.43 20.39
CA PRO A 418 -1.37 -27.73 19.16
C PRO A 418 -2.30 -27.77 17.95
N GLY A 419 -1.96 -27.06 16.88
CA GLY A 419 -2.81 -26.88 15.70
C GLY A 419 -3.58 -25.57 15.67
N ASP A 420 -3.66 -24.82 16.78
CA ASP A 420 -4.27 -23.49 16.81
C ASP A 420 -3.36 -22.40 16.25
N ALA A 421 -3.94 -21.23 16.04
CA ALA A 421 -3.23 -19.99 15.78
C ALA A 421 -3.54 -18.92 16.84
N VAL A 422 -2.58 -18.04 17.11
CA VAL A 422 -2.78 -16.79 17.84
C VAL A 422 -2.61 -15.64 16.87
N LEU A 423 -3.64 -14.79 16.73
CA LEU A 423 -3.65 -13.65 15.83
C LEU A 423 -3.80 -12.35 16.63
N LEU A 424 -2.83 -11.45 16.52
CA LEU A 424 -3.02 -10.06 16.89
C LEU A 424 -3.66 -9.33 15.71
N SER A 425 -4.98 -9.08 15.73
CA SER A 425 -5.70 -8.27 14.74
C SER A 425 -6.73 -7.40 15.46
N PRO A 426 -6.28 -6.23 15.93
CA PRO A 426 -6.93 -5.50 17.02
C PRO A 426 -8.29 -4.88 16.70
N ALA A 427 -8.63 -4.65 15.43
CA ALA A 427 -9.79 -3.87 14.98
C ALA A 427 -9.82 -2.41 15.50
N CYS A 428 -8.78 -1.98 16.22
CA CYS A 428 -8.67 -0.71 16.92
C CYS A 428 -7.32 -0.05 16.69
N ALA A 429 -7.28 1.29 16.78
CA ALA A 429 -6.02 2.02 16.80
C ALA A 429 -5.17 1.65 18.02
N SER A 430 -3.86 1.85 17.92
CA SER A 430 -2.88 1.52 18.97
C SER A 430 -2.74 2.60 20.04
N TRP A 431 -3.27 3.80 19.79
CA TRP A 431 -3.08 4.97 20.65
C TRP A 431 -3.52 4.72 22.09
N GLY A 432 -2.90 5.44 23.02
CA GLY A 432 -3.16 5.33 24.45
C GLY A 432 -2.36 4.25 25.17
N GLN A 433 -2.02 3.14 24.50
CA GLN A 433 -1.14 2.08 25.02
C GLN A 433 0.20 2.00 24.28
N PHE A 434 0.24 2.45 23.01
CA PHE A 434 1.42 2.40 22.14
C PHE A 434 1.52 3.68 21.32
N ASP A 435 2.73 4.06 20.91
CA ASP A 435 2.99 5.23 20.08
C ASP A 435 2.37 5.09 18.67
N ASN A 436 2.41 3.86 18.13
CA ASN A 436 1.91 3.52 16.81
C ASN A 436 1.62 2.01 16.71
N TYR A 437 1.09 1.55 15.58
CA TYR A 437 0.79 0.13 15.36
C TYR A 437 2.08 -0.70 15.18
N GLU A 438 3.15 -0.11 14.70
CA GLU A 438 4.46 -0.74 14.55
C GLU A 438 4.99 -1.16 15.92
N GLN A 439 5.03 -0.25 16.89
CA GLN A 439 5.44 -0.55 18.26
C GLN A 439 4.60 -1.67 18.87
N ARG A 440 3.27 -1.62 18.75
CA ARG A 440 2.37 -2.69 19.22
C ARG A 440 2.72 -4.04 18.60
N GLY A 441 2.97 -4.06 17.29
CA GLY A 441 3.33 -5.27 16.57
C GLY A 441 4.73 -5.80 16.92
N ASP A 442 5.70 -4.94 17.11
CA ASP A 442 7.05 -5.33 17.53
C ASP A 442 7.05 -5.89 18.96
N MET A 443 6.35 -5.25 19.88
CA MET A 443 6.17 -5.77 21.25
C MET A 443 5.45 -7.13 21.26
N PHE A 444 4.43 -7.33 20.41
CA PHE A 444 3.82 -8.64 20.25
C PHE A 444 4.84 -9.71 19.83
N LYS A 445 5.67 -9.41 18.83
CA LYS A 445 6.73 -10.33 18.38
C LYS A 445 7.75 -10.64 19.48
N GLU A 446 8.11 -9.64 20.28
CA GLU A 446 9.02 -9.83 21.42
C GLU A 446 8.40 -10.71 22.49
N TYR A 447 7.14 -10.48 22.89
CA TYR A 447 6.45 -11.29 23.87
C TYR A 447 6.26 -12.73 23.40
N VAL A 448 5.90 -12.93 22.14
CA VAL A 448 5.80 -14.27 21.55
C VAL A 448 7.16 -14.98 21.54
N LYS A 449 8.25 -14.30 21.24
CA LYS A 449 9.60 -14.90 21.27
C LYS A 449 10.03 -15.31 22.68
N ALA A 450 9.57 -14.58 23.69
CA ALA A 450 9.88 -14.80 25.09
C ALA A 450 9.09 -15.95 25.75
N LEU A 451 8.00 -16.46 25.13
CA LEU A 451 7.29 -17.68 25.53
C LEU A 451 8.25 -18.89 25.42
#